data_d59ff55902c90bab285a6b579e8dbb8e
#
_entry.id   d59ff55902c90bab285a6b579e8dbb8e
#
_cell.length_a   1.000
_cell.length_b   1.000
_cell.length_c   1.000
_cell.angle_alpha   90.00
_cell.angle_beta   90.00
_cell.angle_gamma   90.00
#
_symmetry.space_group_name_H-M   'P 1'
#
loop_
_entity.id
_entity.type
_entity.pdbx_description
1 polymer ?
#
loop_
_entity_poly.entity_id
_entity_poly.type
_entity_poly.pdbx_seq_one_letter_code
_entity_poly.pdbx_strand_id
1 'polypeptide(L)'
;PLALSCSWDMEAIKESARIAAKESSADGICWTFSPMVDICRDPRWGRMAEGGGEDPYLGSKISAAMVKGYQGDDLTDKNTIMACVKHFALYGAPEAGRDYNTVDMSHLSMFNNYFPPYKAAIDAGVGSVMTSFNVVDGIPATGNKWLMTGVLRDRWGFDGFVVTDYTAISEMIAHGMGDLQQVSAMSLSAGTDMDMVADGFLTTLEKSLKEGKVTMAEIDKACRRILEAKYKLGLFDDPYKYCDASRVKKDIFTAENRAVARKIATETFVLLKNENNLLPLQRKGKLALVGPLANTKANMPGTWSVAAASDKYNSLYESMKQSLAGKAEVLYAKGSNLMYDAQREAEATMFGREMRDPRSAQELLDEALSVASQADVIVAAVGESSEMSG
;
A
#
# COMPACT_ATOMS: atom_id res chain seq x y z
N PRO A 1 -3.08 -4.22 -3.44
CA PRO A 1 -3.22 -3.30 -4.59
C PRO A 1 -4.57 -3.46 -5.28
N LEU A 2 -5.14 -2.36 -5.81
CA LEU A 2 -6.46 -2.35 -6.45
C LEU A 2 -6.56 -3.37 -7.60
N ALA A 3 -5.51 -3.55 -8.38
CA ALA A 3 -5.49 -4.53 -9.46
C ALA A 3 -5.73 -5.98 -8.97
N LEU A 4 -5.22 -6.36 -7.80
CA LEU A 4 -5.47 -7.70 -7.26
C LEU A 4 -6.95 -7.94 -6.98
N SER A 5 -7.71 -6.92 -6.56
CA SER A 5 -9.15 -7.05 -6.32
C SER A 5 -9.94 -7.36 -7.59
N CYS A 6 -9.44 -6.95 -8.76
CA CYS A 6 -10.06 -7.23 -10.05
C CYS A 6 -10.03 -8.72 -10.42
N SER A 7 -9.16 -9.52 -9.82
CA SER A 7 -9.10 -10.97 -10.05
C SER A 7 -10.27 -11.72 -9.41
N TRP A 8 -10.81 -11.23 -8.30
CA TRP A 8 -11.81 -11.90 -7.45
C TRP A 8 -11.35 -13.27 -6.93
N ASP A 9 -10.08 -13.61 -7.13
CA ASP A 9 -9.47 -14.88 -6.71
C ASP A 9 -8.78 -14.72 -5.35
N MET A 10 -9.47 -15.12 -4.28
CA MET A 10 -8.96 -15.01 -2.92
C MET A 10 -7.76 -15.94 -2.65
N GLU A 11 -7.67 -17.07 -3.33
CA GLU A 11 -6.51 -17.96 -3.19
C GLU A 11 -5.27 -17.37 -3.87
N ALA A 12 -5.43 -16.75 -5.05
CA ALA A 12 -4.36 -16.02 -5.72
C ALA A 12 -3.87 -14.83 -4.89
N ILE A 13 -4.79 -14.08 -4.25
CA ILE A 13 -4.47 -12.96 -3.35
C ILE A 13 -3.71 -13.46 -2.11
N LYS A 14 -4.16 -14.54 -1.50
CA LYS A 14 -3.49 -15.18 -0.37
C LYS A 14 -2.10 -15.68 -0.74
N GLU A 15 -1.95 -16.31 -1.91
CA GLU A 15 -0.65 -16.80 -2.38
C GLU A 15 0.31 -15.65 -2.71
N SER A 16 -0.17 -14.55 -3.28
CA SER A 16 0.62 -13.32 -3.47
C SER A 16 1.21 -12.81 -2.14
N ALA A 17 0.38 -12.75 -1.08
CA ALA A 17 0.84 -12.35 0.25
C ALA A 17 1.82 -13.36 0.87
N ARG A 18 1.60 -14.66 0.64
CA ARG A 18 2.50 -15.72 1.10
C ARG A 18 3.88 -15.68 0.44
N ILE A 19 3.92 -15.41 -0.86
CA ILE A 19 5.19 -15.22 -1.58
C ILE A 19 5.91 -13.98 -1.04
N ALA A 20 5.19 -12.86 -0.87
CA ALA A 20 5.75 -11.63 -0.30
C ALA A 20 6.31 -11.87 1.11
N ALA A 21 5.61 -12.64 1.96
CA ALA A 21 6.10 -13.01 3.29
C ALA A 21 7.39 -13.82 3.22
N LYS A 22 7.42 -14.84 2.37
CA LYS A 22 8.61 -15.68 2.19
C LYS A 22 9.83 -14.90 1.70
N GLU A 23 9.64 -14.04 0.70
CA GLU A 23 10.72 -13.21 0.15
C GLU A 23 11.19 -12.16 1.17
N SER A 24 10.28 -11.46 1.83
CA SER A 24 10.61 -10.47 2.87
C SER A 24 11.31 -11.10 4.06
N SER A 25 10.86 -12.28 4.51
CA SER A 25 11.50 -13.00 5.61
C SER A 25 12.90 -13.51 5.25
N ALA A 26 13.15 -13.83 3.98
CA ALA A 26 14.46 -14.20 3.49
C ALA A 26 15.45 -13.02 3.47
N ASP A 27 14.91 -11.79 3.40
CA ASP A 27 15.68 -10.53 3.48
C ASP A 27 15.76 -9.95 4.91
N GLY A 28 15.32 -10.72 5.92
CA GLY A 28 15.42 -10.37 7.33
C GLY A 28 14.23 -9.62 7.92
N ILE A 29 13.15 -9.43 7.17
CA ILE A 29 11.95 -8.72 7.63
C ILE A 29 11.01 -9.69 8.36
N CYS A 30 10.56 -9.32 9.56
CA CYS A 30 9.63 -10.13 10.38
C CYS A 30 8.24 -9.50 10.54
N TRP A 31 8.04 -8.27 10.06
CA TRP A 31 6.80 -7.51 10.19
C TRP A 31 6.61 -6.61 8.97
N THR A 32 5.41 -6.55 8.42
CA THR A 32 5.06 -5.74 7.24
C THR A 32 3.92 -4.77 7.54
N PHE A 33 3.88 -3.62 6.85
CA PHE A 33 2.81 -2.63 6.91
C PHE A 33 1.74 -2.90 5.84
N SER A 34 1.19 -4.11 5.85
CA SER A 34 0.19 -4.62 4.93
C SER A 34 -0.70 -5.65 5.65
N PRO A 35 -1.99 -5.76 5.28
CA PRO A 35 -2.67 -5.13 4.15
C PRO A 35 -3.17 -3.70 4.41
N MET A 36 -3.22 -2.90 3.35
CA MET A 36 -3.98 -1.66 3.30
C MET A 36 -5.41 -1.99 2.88
N VAL A 37 -6.38 -1.62 3.73
CA VAL A 37 -7.78 -2.07 3.58
C VAL A 37 -8.79 -0.94 3.59
N ASP A 38 -8.31 0.30 3.47
CA ASP A 38 -9.17 1.47 3.41
C ASP A 38 -10.16 1.37 2.25
N ILE A 39 -11.45 1.45 2.58
CA ILE A 39 -12.50 1.58 1.57
C ILE A 39 -12.43 3.00 1.00
N CYS A 40 -12.26 3.10 -0.31
CA CYS A 40 -12.23 4.37 -1.01
C CYS A 40 -13.35 4.43 -2.05
N ARG A 41 -14.17 5.51 -2.01
CA ARG A 41 -15.25 5.79 -2.94
C ARG A 41 -15.04 7.07 -3.74
N ASP A 42 -14.02 7.85 -3.37
CA ASP A 42 -13.63 9.05 -4.10
C ASP A 42 -12.24 8.84 -4.75
N PRO A 43 -12.18 8.64 -6.07
CA PRO A 43 -10.92 8.34 -6.76
C PRO A 43 -9.95 9.53 -6.79
N ARG A 44 -10.33 10.71 -6.29
CA ARG A 44 -9.41 11.82 -6.11
C ARG A 44 -8.40 11.56 -4.99
N TRP A 45 -8.73 10.66 -4.05
CA TRP A 45 -7.77 10.16 -3.08
C TRP A 45 -6.84 9.13 -3.76
N GLY A 46 -5.62 9.57 -4.11
CA GLY A 46 -4.69 8.78 -4.94
C GLY A 46 -4.30 7.44 -4.32
N ARG A 47 -4.32 7.31 -2.98
CA ARG A 47 -3.99 6.07 -2.27
C ARG A 47 -5.03 4.94 -2.46
N MET A 48 -6.13 5.19 -3.14
CA MET A 48 -7.07 4.12 -3.51
C MET A 48 -6.38 2.98 -4.28
N ALA A 49 -5.30 3.27 -5.01
CA ALA A 49 -4.52 2.29 -5.75
C ALA A 49 -3.88 1.20 -4.86
N GLU A 50 -3.68 1.50 -3.56
CA GLU A 50 -3.11 0.57 -2.59
C GLU A 50 -4.13 -0.44 -2.06
N GLY A 51 -5.41 -0.08 -2.00
CA GLY A 51 -6.48 -0.83 -1.35
C GLY A 51 -7.22 -1.83 -2.23
N GLY A 52 -8.30 -2.37 -1.68
CA GLY A 52 -9.19 -3.33 -2.35
C GLY A 52 -10.38 -2.73 -3.10
N GLY A 53 -10.50 -1.38 -3.15
CA GLY A 53 -11.59 -0.69 -3.82
C GLY A 53 -12.70 -0.19 -2.90
N GLU A 54 -13.93 -0.08 -3.43
CA GLU A 54 -15.05 0.58 -2.75
C GLU A 54 -16.02 -0.36 -2.03
N ASP A 55 -15.96 -1.67 -2.33
CA ASP A 55 -16.89 -2.66 -1.80
C ASP A 55 -16.42 -3.23 -0.46
N PRO A 56 -17.18 -3.05 0.64
CA PRO A 56 -16.76 -3.52 1.97
C PRO A 56 -16.74 -5.04 2.10
N TYR A 57 -17.56 -5.77 1.35
CA TYR A 57 -17.57 -7.23 1.38
C TYR A 57 -16.34 -7.80 0.70
N LEU A 58 -16.05 -7.36 -0.54
CA LEU A 58 -14.85 -7.77 -1.28
C LEU A 58 -13.59 -7.37 -0.51
N GLY A 59 -13.53 -6.13 -0.02
CA GLY A 59 -12.43 -5.64 0.81
C GLY A 59 -12.20 -6.49 2.06
N SER A 60 -13.27 -6.97 2.70
CA SER A 60 -13.19 -7.88 3.86
C SER A 60 -12.59 -9.24 3.49
N LYS A 61 -12.98 -9.80 2.33
CA LYS A 61 -12.41 -11.08 1.85
C LYS A 61 -10.93 -10.95 1.51
N ILE A 62 -10.55 -9.87 0.82
CA ILE A 62 -9.15 -9.56 0.48
C ILE A 62 -8.32 -9.38 1.75
N SER A 63 -8.81 -8.58 2.70
CA SER A 63 -8.16 -8.33 3.98
C SER A 63 -7.82 -9.63 4.71
N ALA A 64 -8.80 -10.50 4.89
CA ALA A 64 -8.61 -11.79 5.55
C ALA A 64 -7.64 -12.71 4.77
N ALA A 65 -7.73 -12.75 3.43
CA ALA A 65 -6.85 -13.55 2.60
C ALA A 65 -5.38 -13.09 2.73
N MET A 66 -5.14 -11.77 2.69
CA MET A 66 -3.78 -11.22 2.82
C MET A 66 -3.18 -11.47 4.21
N VAL A 67 -3.94 -11.26 5.30
CA VAL A 67 -3.47 -11.56 6.66
C VAL A 67 -3.06 -13.03 6.77
N LYS A 68 -3.89 -13.96 6.31
CA LYS A 68 -3.58 -15.39 6.30
C LYS A 68 -2.39 -15.73 5.40
N GLY A 69 -2.22 -15.02 4.29
CA GLY A 69 -1.06 -15.19 3.42
C GLY A 69 0.24 -14.77 4.10
N TYR A 70 0.29 -13.60 4.73
CA TYR A 70 1.48 -13.13 5.44
C TYR A 70 1.82 -13.96 6.67
N GLN A 71 0.84 -14.26 7.51
CA GLN A 71 1.05 -14.88 8.83
C GLN A 71 1.05 -16.41 8.79
N GLY A 72 0.50 -17.02 7.72
CA GLY A 72 0.35 -18.47 7.67
C GLY A 72 -0.49 -19.00 8.83
N ASP A 73 -0.25 -20.25 9.17
CA ASP A 73 -0.91 -20.92 10.33
C ASP A 73 -0.05 -20.82 11.61
N ASP A 74 1.24 -20.49 11.49
CA ASP A 74 2.19 -20.38 12.59
C ASP A 74 3.16 -19.21 12.33
N LEU A 75 3.10 -18.17 13.15
CA LEU A 75 4.03 -17.02 13.10
C LEU A 75 5.47 -17.37 13.52
N THR A 76 5.69 -18.53 14.14
CA THR A 76 7.04 -18.99 14.45
C THR A 76 7.76 -19.60 13.24
N ASP A 77 7.04 -19.89 12.13
CA ASP A 77 7.67 -20.32 10.87
C ASP A 77 8.52 -19.17 10.29
N LYS A 78 9.74 -19.50 9.87
CA LYS A 78 10.69 -18.54 9.27
C LYS A 78 10.25 -17.98 7.91
N ASN A 79 9.21 -18.52 7.28
CA ASN A 79 8.67 -18.05 6.01
C ASN A 79 7.42 -17.16 6.19
N THR A 80 7.02 -16.91 7.44
CA THR A 80 5.91 -16.03 7.77
C THR A 80 6.39 -14.72 8.37
N ILE A 81 5.59 -13.67 8.25
CA ILE A 81 5.83 -12.36 8.85
C ILE A 81 4.54 -11.86 9.47
N MET A 82 4.65 -11.03 10.51
CA MET A 82 3.46 -10.42 11.11
C MET A 82 2.86 -9.38 10.16
N ALA A 83 1.55 -9.44 9.97
CA ALA A 83 0.79 -8.46 9.21
C ALA A 83 0.42 -7.24 10.07
N CYS A 84 0.21 -6.09 9.39
CA CYS A 84 -0.29 -4.87 9.98
C CYS A 84 -1.42 -4.31 9.12
N VAL A 85 -2.65 -4.40 9.61
CA VAL A 85 -3.78 -3.80 8.87
C VAL A 85 -3.77 -2.28 9.02
N LYS A 86 -3.98 -1.58 7.90
CA LYS A 86 -3.90 -0.11 7.85
C LYS A 86 -4.92 0.50 6.91
N HIS A 87 -5.25 1.77 7.07
CA HIS A 87 -4.92 2.69 8.18
C HIS A 87 -6.15 2.89 9.04
N PHE A 88 -6.10 2.50 10.28
CA PHE A 88 -7.27 2.51 11.18
C PHE A 88 -7.49 3.91 11.79
N ALA A 89 -8.57 4.65 11.37
CA ALA A 89 -9.59 4.14 10.46
C ALA A 89 -10.13 5.27 9.57
N LEU A 90 -10.86 4.85 8.52
CA LEU A 90 -11.60 5.74 7.63
C LEU A 90 -10.74 6.59 6.68
N TYR A 91 -9.47 6.27 6.53
CA TYR A 91 -8.53 7.09 5.78
C TYR A 91 -8.87 7.21 4.28
N GLY A 92 -9.59 6.25 3.71
CA GLY A 92 -10.09 6.29 2.34
C GLY A 92 -11.34 7.16 2.10
N ALA A 93 -11.83 7.87 3.14
CA ALA A 93 -13.01 8.72 3.07
C ALA A 93 -12.76 10.19 3.43
N PRO A 94 -11.58 10.79 3.12
CA PRO A 94 -11.32 12.16 3.49
C PRO A 94 -12.17 13.11 2.65
N GLU A 95 -12.58 14.22 3.23
CA GLU A 95 -13.35 15.24 2.51
C GLU A 95 -12.60 15.72 1.26
N ALA A 96 -13.35 15.82 0.16
CA ALA A 96 -12.85 16.21 -1.17
C ALA A 96 -11.74 15.31 -1.75
N GLY A 97 -11.55 14.09 -1.22
CA GLY A 97 -10.48 13.18 -1.62
C GLY A 97 -9.09 13.67 -1.24
N ARG A 98 -8.98 14.65 -0.34
CA ARG A 98 -7.68 15.20 0.08
C ARG A 98 -7.08 14.35 1.18
N ASP A 99 -5.87 13.89 0.95
CA ASP A 99 -5.12 13.13 1.95
C ASP A 99 -4.97 13.94 3.25
N TYR A 100 -4.90 13.27 4.40
CA TYR A 100 -4.86 13.86 5.75
C TYR A 100 -6.11 14.62 6.20
N ASN A 101 -7.12 14.82 5.34
CA ASN A 101 -8.26 15.65 5.67
C ASN A 101 -9.25 14.98 6.64
N THR A 102 -10.19 15.78 7.13
CA THR A 102 -11.28 15.34 8.03
C THR A 102 -12.19 14.33 7.34
N VAL A 103 -12.71 13.39 8.13
CA VAL A 103 -13.80 12.50 7.76
C VAL A 103 -15.03 12.86 8.57
N ASP A 104 -16.12 13.16 7.88
CA ASP A 104 -17.43 13.41 8.49
C ASP A 104 -18.46 12.41 7.97
N MET A 105 -18.89 11.50 8.84
CA MET A 105 -19.94 10.53 8.54
C MET A 105 -20.55 9.95 9.82
N SER A 106 -21.77 9.44 9.70
CA SER A 106 -22.43 8.76 10.82
C SER A 106 -21.73 7.47 11.22
N HIS A 107 -21.80 7.09 12.50
CA HIS A 107 -21.32 5.79 12.98
C HIS A 107 -21.96 4.62 12.22
N LEU A 108 -23.23 4.74 11.81
CA LEU A 108 -23.89 3.73 10.99
C LEU A 108 -23.13 3.49 9.67
N SER A 109 -22.71 4.57 8.99
CA SER A 109 -21.90 4.48 7.76
C SER A 109 -20.54 3.87 8.04
N MET A 110 -19.88 4.24 9.14
CA MET A 110 -18.60 3.67 9.55
C MET A 110 -18.69 2.14 9.69
N PHE A 111 -19.66 1.66 10.48
CA PHE A 111 -19.82 0.22 10.76
C PHE A 111 -20.29 -0.59 9.56
N ASN A 112 -21.08 -0.03 8.66
CA ASN A 112 -21.61 -0.78 7.53
C ASN A 112 -20.68 -0.74 6.31
N ASN A 113 -19.94 0.34 6.11
CA ASN A 113 -19.23 0.55 4.85
C ASN A 113 -17.70 0.58 4.99
N TYR A 114 -17.16 1.10 6.09
CA TYR A 114 -15.71 1.37 6.18
C TYR A 114 -14.97 0.46 7.15
N PHE A 115 -15.60 0.05 8.24
CA PHE A 115 -15.01 -0.82 9.24
C PHE A 115 -14.93 -2.32 8.89
N PRO A 116 -15.80 -2.89 8.01
CA PRO A 116 -15.80 -4.32 7.78
C PRO A 116 -14.46 -4.92 7.36
N PRO A 117 -13.63 -4.31 6.49
CA PRO A 117 -12.33 -4.88 6.14
C PRO A 117 -11.34 -4.94 7.30
N TYR A 118 -11.34 -3.95 8.20
CA TYR A 118 -10.51 -3.98 9.42
C TYR A 118 -10.97 -5.08 10.37
N LYS A 119 -12.29 -5.20 10.56
CA LYS A 119 -12.85 -6.28 11.40
C LYS A 119 -12.49 -7.65 10.85
N ALA A 120 -12.53 -7.83 9.54
CA ALA A 120 -12.14 -9.06 8.88
C ALA A 120 -10.65 -9.40 9.07
N ALA A 121 -9.75 -8.39 9.07
CA ALA A 121 -8.35 -8.58 9.41
C ALA A 121 -8.16 -9.06 10.85
N ILE A 122 -8.90 -8.45 11.80
CA ILE A 122 -8.86 -8.82 13.21
C ILE A 122 -9.36 -10.25 13.40
N ASP A 123 -10.49 -10.62 12.77
CA ASP A 123 -11.03 -11.97 12.80
C ASP A 123 -10.11 -13.00 12.15
N ALA A 124 -9.27 -12.57 11.21
CA ALA A 124 -8.23 -13.40 10.61
C ALA A 124 -6.95 -13.50 11.47
N GLY A 125 -6.90 -12.81 12.62
CA GLY A 125 -5.80 -12.90 13.58
C GLY A 125 -4.63 -11.96 13.29
N VAL A 126 -4.85 -10.80 12.65
CA VAL A 126 -3.77 -9.83 12.39
C VAL A 126 -3.04 -9.43 13.68
N GLY A 127 -1.69 -9.41 13.63
CA GLY A 127 -0.87 -9.16 14.83
C GLY A 127 -0.72 -7.68 15.18
N SER A 128 -0.93 -6.76 14.25
CA SER A 128 -0.80 -5.32 14.49
C SER A 128 -1.77 -4.48 13.66
N VAL A 129 -2.03 -3.27 14.12
CA VAL A 129 -2.87 -2.26 13.46
C VAL A 129 -2.09 -0.96 13.39
N MET A 130 -2.14 -0.28 12.24
CA MET A 130 -1.56 1.05 12.07
C MET A 130 -2.67 2.10 12.09
N THR A 131 -2.47 3.19 12.86
CA THR A 131 -3.42 4.30 12.89
C THR A 131 -3.39 5.12 11.60
N SER A 132 -4.47 5.85 11.34
CA SER A 132 -4.53 6.82 10.24
C SER A 132 -4.29 8.26 10.72
N PHE A 133 -4.10 9.17 9.75
CA PHE A 133 -3.85 10.60 10.05
C PHE A 133 -5.11 11.44 10.20
N ASN A 134 -6.19 11.07 9.49
CA ASN A 134 -7.41 11.86 9.36
C ASN A 134 -8.12 12.09 10.69
N VAL A 135 -8.85 13.18 10.75
CA VAL A 135 -9.71 13.52 11.88
C VAL A 135 -11.04 12.77 11.81
N VAL A 136 -11.47 12.19 12.92
CA VAL A 136 -12.77 11.50 13.09
C VAL A 136 -13.45 12.06 14.33
N ASP A 137 -14.67 12.56 14.17
CA ASP A 137 -15.44 13.21 15.27
C ASP A 137 -14.62 14.30 15.99
N GLY A 138 -13.86 15.10 15.24
CA GLY A 138 -13.03 16.20 15.77
C GLY A 138 -11.70 15.80 16.38
N ILE A 139 -11.33 14.52 16.39
CA ILE A 139 -10.07 14.01 16.99
C ILE A 139 -9.29 13.22 15.92
N PRO A 140 -7.99 13.50 15.69
CA PRO A 140 -7.15 12.67 14.83
C PRO A 140 -7.17 11.20 15.28
N ALA A 141 -7.28 10.28 14.32
CA ALA A 141 -7.47 8.86 14.61
C ALA A 141 -6.43 8.29 15.57
N THR A 142 -5.16 8.72 15.45
CA THR A 142 -4.04 8.30 16.32
C THR A 142 -4.29 8.58 17.81
N GLY A 143 -4.98 9.68 18.14
CA GLY A 143 -5.35 10.07 19.52
C GLY A 143 -6.81 9.80 19.88
N ASN A 144 -7.56 9.15 19.00
CA ASN A 144 -8.99 8.94 19.19
C ASN A 144 -9.28 7.70 20.05
N LYS A 145 -9.57 7.92 21.32
CA LYS A 145 -9.85 6.85 22.29
C LYS A 145 -11.05 5.99 21.92
N TRP A 146 -12.08 6.59 21.32
CA TRP A 146 -13.25 5.84 20.89
C TRP A 146 -12.88 4.81 19.81
N LEU A 147 -12.04 5.20 18.83
CA LEU A 147 -11.54 4.28 17.82
C LEU A 147 -10.60 3.21 18.42
N MET A 148 -9.52 3.66 19.10
CA MET A 148 -8.42 2.76 19.50
C MET A 148 -8.79 1.86 20.66
N THR A 149 -9.56 2.33 21.62
CA THR A 149 -10.01 1.52 22.76
C THR A 149 -11.43 1.04 22.56
N GLY A 150 -12.39 1.93 22.36
CA GLY A 150 -13.81 1.56 22.35
C GLY A 150 -14.19 0.63 21.20
N VAL A 151 -13.76 0.91 19.97
CA VAL A 151 -14.08 0.09 18.80
C VAL A 151 -13.10 -1.07 18.67
N LEU A 152 -11.81 -0.76 18.57
CA LEU A 152 -10.80 -1.77 18.22
C LEU A 152 -10.65 -2.82 19.32
N ARG A 153 -10.56 -2.41 20.59
CA ARG A 153 -10.27 -3.33 21.69
C ARG A 153 -11.51 -3.83 22.40
N ASP A 154 -12.35 -2.91 22.91
CA ASP A 154 -13.48 -3.29 23.75
C ASP A 154 -14.58 -4.00 22.93
N ARG A 155 -14.88 -3.49 21.73
CA ARG A 155 -15.95 -4.06 20.90
C ARG A 155 -15.47 -5.22 20.03
N TRP A 156 -14.25 -5.15 19.46
CA TRP A 156 -13.74 -6.18 18.52
C TRP A 156 -12.76 -7.16 19.15
N GLY A 157 -12.27 -6.89 20.35
CA GLY A 157 -11.40 -7.82 21.08
C GLY A 157 -9.98 -7.89 20.54
N PHE A 158 -9.49 -6.84 19.85
CA PHE A 158 -8.13 -6.86 19.33
C PHE A 158 -7.10 -6.87 20.47
N ASP A 159 -6.24 -7.89 20.49
CA ASP A 159 -5.21 -8.12 21.51
C ASP A 159 -3.78 -7.76 21.07
N GLY A 160 -3.56 -7.55 19.77
CA GLY A 160 -2.25 -7.14 19.23
C GLY A 160 -1.85 -5.70 19.58
N PHE A 161 -0.76 -5.21 19.01
CA PHE A 161 -0.30 -3.85 19.25
C PHE A 161 -0.75 -2.87 18.15
N VAL A 162 -0.85 -1.59 18.54
CA VAL A 162 -1.17 -0.48 17.65
C VAL A 162 0.09 0.36 17.43
N VAL A 163 0.51 0.52 16.19
CA VAL A 163 1.57 1.44 15.77
C VAL A 163 0.95 2.66 15.09
N THR A 164 1.59 3.82 15.22
CA THR A 164 1.20 5.00 14.44
C THR A 164 1.60 4.87 12.98
N ASP A 165 1.01 5.65 12.09
CA ASP A 165 1.63 5.94 10.81
C ASP A 165 2.84 6.86 11.00
N TYR A 166 3.61 7.10 9.94
CA TYR A 166 4.85 7.87 9.96
C TYR A 166 4.59 9.29 10.48
N THR A 167 5.24 9.64 11.59
CA THR A 167 5.08 10.95 12.28
C THR A 167 3.67 11.30 12.76
N ALA A 168 2.70 10.36 12.79
CA ALA A 168 1.30 10.68 13.03
C ALA A 168 1.02 11.30 14.42
N ILE A 169 1.86 11.08 15.43
CA ILE A 169 1.74 11.79 16.72
C ILE A 169 2.06 13.27 16.54
N SER A 170 3.17 13.62 15.89
CA SER A 170 3.54 15.03 15.67
C SER A 170 2.57 15.74 14.71
N GLU A 171 1.97 15.03 13.75
CA GLU A 171 0.94 15.59 12.87
C GLU A 171 -0.28 16.12 13.65
N MET A 172 -0.62 15.52 14.78
CA MET A 172 -1.72 15.98 15.64
C MET A 172 -1.52 17.42 16.15
N ILE A 173 -0.29 17.93 16.18
CA ILE A 173 0.02 19.32 16.56
C ILE A 173 -0.61 20.29 15.55
N ALA A 174 -0.51 19.98 14.25
CA ALA A 174 -1.11 20.78 13.18
C ALA A 174 -2.65 20.81 13.24
N HIS A 175 -3.26 19.78 13.84
CA HIS A 175 -4.69 19.72 14.12
C HIS A 175 -5.11 20.46 15.41
N GLY A 176 -4.19 21.15 16.09
CA GLY A 176 -4.48 21.94 17.28
C GLY A 176 -4.67 21.12 18.57
N MET A 177 -4.19 19.86 18.60
CA MET A 177 -4.38 18.96 19.76
C MET A 177 -3.39 19.24 20.91
N GLY A 178 -2.47 20.19 20.74
CA GLY A 178 -1.50 20.60 21.74
C GLY A 178 -0.05 20.48 21.29
N ASP A 179 0.88 20.54 22.24
CA ASP A 179 2.32 20.31 22.00
C ASP A 179 2.65 18.81 21.90
N LEU A 180 3.90 18.47 21.54
CA LEU A 180 4.35 17.09 21.39
C LEU A 180 4.09 16.24 22.65
N GLN A 181 4.25 16.80 23.86
CA GLN A 181 3.98 16.08 25.09
C GLN A 181 2.49 15.76 25.25
N GLN A 182 1.62 16.73 24.94
CA GLN A 182 0.16 16.57 25.04
C GLN A 182 -0.35 15.52 24.05
N VAL A 183 0.05 15.60 22.78
CA VAL A 183 -0.39 14.65 21.76
C VAL A 183 0.17 13.25 21.98
N SER A 184 1.38 13.12 22.53
CA SER A 184 1.96 11.83 22.91
C SER A 184 1.18 11.17 24.06
N ALA A 185 0.89 11.94 25.12
CA ALA A 185 0.08 11.44 26.22
C ALA A 185 -1.34 11.04 25.76
N MET A 186 -1.97 11.85 24.90
CA MET A 186 -3.27 11.57 24.30
C MET A 186 -3.25 10.25 23.50
N SER A 187 -2.24 10.04 22.67
CA SER A 187 -2.11 8.85 21.82
C SER A 187 -1.92 7.57 22.66
N LEU A 188 -1.03 7.61 23.67
CA LEU A 188 -0.84 6.49 24.59
C LEU A 188 -2.13 6.14 25.34
N SER A 189 -2.79 7.14 25.91
CA SER A 189 -4.06 6.95 26.66
C SER A 189 -5.23 6.56 25.76
N ALA A 190 -5.17 6.86 24.47
CA ALA A 190 -6.13 6.35 23.48
C ALA A 190 -5.97 4.85 23.19
N GLY A 191 -4.76 4.29 23.41
CA GLY A 191 -4.46 2.88 23.17
C GLY A 191 -3.45 2.60 22.05
N THR A 192 -2.74 3.62 21.58
CA THR A 192 -1.58 3.49 20.69
C THR A 192 -0.38 3.01 21.48
N ASP A 193 0.30 1.98 21.00
CA ASP A 193 1.37 1.29 21.74
C ASP A 193 2.78 1.63 21.23
N MET A 194 2.93 2.01 19.95
CA MET A 194 4.22 2.29 19.33
C MET A 194 4.15 3.57 18.50
N ASP A 195 5.13 4.45 18.71
CA ASP A 195 5.31 5.69 17.96
C ASP A 195 6.27 5.46 16.79
N MET A 196 5.84 5.78 15.57
CA MET A 196 6.69 5.70 14.38
C MET A 196 7.29 7.07 14.06
N VAL A 197 8.59 7.24 14.36
CA VAL A 197 9.46 8.36 13.93
C VAL A 197 9.14 9.75 14.52
N ALA A 198 8.01 9.94 15.21
CA ALA A 198 7.69 11.24 15.80
C ALA A 198 8.55 11.60 17.02
N ASP A 199 9.26 10.62 17.60
CA ASP A 199 10.04 10.75 18.85
C ASP A 199 9.22 11.23 20.07
N GLY A 200 7.90 11.27 19.94
CA GLY A 200 7.00 11.76 20.96
C GLY A 200 7.03 10.92 22.22
N PHE A 201 6.90 9.58 22.09
CA PHE A 201 6.98 8.67 23.23
C PHE A 201 8.37 8.68 23.87
N LEU A 202 9.42 8.64 23.05
CA LEU A 202 10.80 8.60 23.53
C LEU A 202 11.18 9.84 24.34
N THR A 203 10.75 11.01 23.90
CA THR A 203 11.21 12.29 24.44
C THR A 203 10.28 12.88 25.52
N THR A 204 9.01 12.43 25.60
CA THR A 204 8.02 13.11 26.44
C THR A 204 7.36 12.24 27.52
N LEU A 205 7.35 10.90 27.39
CA LEU A 205 6.58 10.06 28.33
C LEU A 205 7.14 10.08 29.75
N GLU A 206 8.45 10.17 29.94
CA GLU A 206 9.02 10.29 31.29
C GLU A 206 8.52 11.55 32.02
N LYS A 207 8.49 12.68 31.32
CA LYS A 207 7.94 13.93 31.84
C LYS A 207 6.44 13.82 32.08
N SER A 208 5.70 13.24 31.16
CA SER A 208 4.26 13.04 31.28
C SER A 208 3.88 12.15 32.45
N LEU A 209 4.68 11.12 32.74
CA LEU A 209 4.52 10.26 33.90
C LEU A 209 4.74 11.04 35.21
N LYS A 210 5.83 11.84 35.29
CA LYS A 210 6.12 12.70 36.49
C LYS A 210 5.03 13.75 36.75
N GLU A 211 4.39 14.22 35.68
CA GLU A 211 3.30 15.22 35.76
C GLU A 211 1.91 14.56 35.91
N GLY A 212 1.80 13.24 35.94
CA GLY A 212 0.53 12.51 36.06
C GLY A 212 -0.36 12.59 34.84
N LYS A 213 0.17 12.92 33.65
CA LYS A 213 -0.58 12.96 32.38
C LYS A 213 -0.77 11.56 31.78
N VAL A 214 0.14 10.64 32.11
CA VAL A 214 0.05 9.22 31.80
C VAL A 214 0.39 8.40 33.03
N THR A 215 0.01 7.14 33.05
CA THR A 215 0.31 6.22 34.16
C THR A 215 1.35 5.17 33.73
N MET A 216 2.08 4.62 34.71
CA MET A 216 2.97 3.49 34.46
C MET A 216 2.22 2.29 33.89
N ALA A 217 0.99 2.07 34.32
CA ALA A 217 0.15 0.98 33.81
C ALA A 217 -0.16 1.10 32.30
N GLU A 218 -0.34 2.30 31.78
CA GLU A 218 -0.51 2.54 30.33
C GLU A 218 0.78 2.24 29.56
N ILE A 219 1.94 2.69 30.09
CA ILE A 219 3.26 2.43 29.50
C ILE A 219 3.57 0.92 29.51
N ASP A 220 3.38 0.26 30.64
CA ASP A 220 3.59 -1.18 30.78
C ASP A 220 2.69 -1.99 29.83
N LYS A 221 1.43 -1.55 29.65
CA LYS A 221 0.48 -2.21 28.76
C LYS A 221 0.92 -2.10 27.29
N ALA A 222 1.38 -0.93 26.86
CA ALA A 222 1.89 -0.72 25.51
C ALA A 222 3.18 -1.55 25.27
N CYS A 223 4.13 -1.52 26.20
CA CYS A 223 5.34 -2.31 26.15
C CYS A 223 5.05 -3.81 26.09
N ARG A 224 4.13 -4.31 26.94
CA ARG A 224 3.72 -5.72 26.99
C ARG A 224 3.22 -6.22 25.64
N ARG A 225 2.36 -5.46 24.95
CA ARG A 225 1.82 -5.86 23.64
C ARG A 225 2.90 -6.01 22.58
N ILE A 226 3.91 -5.13 22.60
CA ILE A 226 5.06 -5.22 21.70
C ILE A 226 5.91 -6.46 22.04
N LEU A 227 6.13 -6.74 23.32
CA LEU A 227 6.85 -7.94 23.77
C LEU A 227 6.09 -9.21 23.41
N GLU A 228 4.76 -9.23 23.57
CA GLU A 228 3.90 -10.34 23.15
C GLU A 228 3.96 -10.60 21.64
N ALA A 229 4.02 -9.54 20.82
CA ALA A 229 4.23 -9.68 19.39
C ALA A 229 5.59 -10.32 19.06
N LYS A 230 6.66 -9.92 19.73
CA LYS A 230 7.99 -10.53 19.60
C LYS A 230 7.99 -11.99 20.06
N TYR A 231 7.24 -12.31 21.11
CA TYR A 231 7.06 -13.70 21.58
C TYR A 231 6.31 -14.55 20.56
N LYS A 232 5.18 -14.07 20.05
CA LYS A 232 4.40 -14.74 19.00
C LYS A 232 5.22 -15.02 17.73
N LEU A 233 6.19 -14.14 17.42
CA LEU A 233 7.14 -14.33 16.32
C LEU A 233 8.29 -15.31 16.66
N GLY A 234 8.40 -15.81 17.90
CA GLY A 234 9.49 -16.69 18.33
C GLY A 234 10.86 -16.01 18.49
N LEU A 235 10.89 -14.65 18.58
CA LEU A 235 12.15 -13.89 18.63
C LEU A 235 12.84 -13.98 19.99
N PHE A 236 12.19 -14.48 21.04
CA PHE A 236 12.82 -14.76 22.32
C PHE A 236 13.55 -16.11 22.30
N ASP A 237 13.10 -17.06 21.47
CA ASP A 237 13.75 -18.35 21.31
C ASP A 237 14.94 -18.26 20.34
N ASP A 238 14.74 -17.57 19.22
CA ASP A 238 15.79 -17.30 18.23
C ASP A 238 15.64 -15.88 17.63
N PRO A 239 16.35 -14.87 18.18
CA PRO A 239 16.29 -13.49 17.67
C PRO A 239 16.89 -13.33 16.26
N TYR A 240 17.66 -14.32 15.79
CA TYR A 240 18.35 -14.28 14.49
C TYR A 240 17.70 -15.17 13.42
N LYS A 241 16.54 -15.76 13.67
CA LYS A 241 15.90 -16.73 12.76
C LYS A 241 15.65 -16.20 11.34
N TYR A 242 15.53 -14.88 11.18
CA TYR A 242 15.38 -14.22 9.88
C TYR A 242 16.72 -13.77 9.26
N CYS A 243 17.85 -13.94 9.96
CA CYS A 243 19.17 -13.46 9.54
C CYS A 243 19.97 -14.56 8.79
N ASP A 244 19.35 -15.22 7.81
CA ASP A 244 19.98 -16.25 6.99
C ASP A 244 20.21 -15.73 5.56
N ALA A 245 21.41 -15.16 5.31
CA ALA A 245 21.77 -14.60 4.00
C ALA A 245 21.76 -15.63 2.85
N SER A 246 21.79 -16.94 3.14
CA SER A 246 21.70 -17.96 2.11
C SER A 246 20.32 -18.02 1.45
N ARG A 247 19.28 -17.60 2.17
CA ARG A 247 17.90 -17.55 1.70
C ARG A 247 17.67 -16.52 0.62
N VAL A 248 18.39 -15.39 0.61
CA VAL A 248 18.25 -14.33 -0.38
C VAL A 248 18.33 -14.89 -1.81
N LYS A 249 19.36 -15.70 -2.10
CA LYS A 249 19.54 -16.31 -3.42
C LYS A 249 18.55 -17.44 -3.73
N LYS A 250 18.01 -18.10 -2.69
CA LYS A 250 17.17 -19.27 -2.84
C LYS A 250 15.69 -18.94 -2.93
N ASP A 251 15.25 -17.95 -2.14
CA ASP A 251 13.83 -17.71 -1.89
C ASP A 251 13.31 -16.44 -2.58
N ILE A 252 14.19 -15.45 -2.90
CA ILE A 252 13.77 -14.17 -3.47
C ILE A 252 13.81 -14.22 -5.00
N PHE A 253 12.74 -13.72 -5.62
CA PHE A 253 12.61 -13.53 -7.07
C PHE A 253 12.86 -14.80 -7.88
N THR A 254 12.43 -15.94 -7.36
CA THR A 254 12.60 -17.25 -8.02
C THR A 254 11.79 -17.34 -9.33
N ALA A 255 12.12 -18.30 -10.18
CA ALA A 255 11.37 -18.54 -11.41
C ALA A 255 9.92 -18.91 -11.12
N GLU A 256 9.70 -19.69 -10.06
CA GLU A 256 8.38 -20.10 -9.58
C GLU A 256 7.55 -18.91 -9.09
N ASN A 257 8.12 -18.05 -8.23
CA ASN A 257 7.46 -16.85 -7.72
C ASN A 257 7.06 -15.91 -8.86
N ARG A 258 7.95 -15.72 -9.84
CA ARG A 258 7.66 -14.91 -11.04
C ARG A 258 6.58 -15.53 -11.93
N ALA A 259 6.54 -16.85 -12.04
CA ALA A 259 5.48 -17.53 -12.79
C ALA A 259 4.10 -17.35 -12.14
N VAL A 260 4.04 -17.45 -10.80
CA VAL A 260 2.82 -17.17 -10.03
C VAL A 260 2.41 -15.72 -10.18
N ALA A 261 3.33 -14.77 -9.99
CA ALA A 261 3.05 -13.34 -10.16
C ALA A 261 2.52 -13.03 -11.57
N ARG A 262 3.11 -13.63 -12.61
CA ARG A 262 2.63 -13.48 -13.99
C ARG A 262 1.22 -14.06 -14.18
N LYS A 263 0.94 -15.23 -13.61
CA LYS A 263 -0.40 -15.84 -13.66
C LYS A 263 -1.43 -14.91 -13.01
N ILE A 264 -1.18 -14.47 -11.78
CA ILE A 264 -2.07 -13.56 -11.07
C ILE A 264 -2.29 -12.26 -11.86
N ALA A 265 -1.22 -11.67 -12.41
CA ALA A 265 -1.32 -10.46 -13.22
C ALA A 265 -2.24 -10.62 -14.43
N THR A 266 -2.31 -11.80 -15.07
CA THR A 266 -3.24 -12.02 -16.19
C THR A 266 -4.70 -12.07 -15.76
N GLU A 267 -4.98 -12.36 -14.49
CA GLU A 267 -6.32 -12.40 -13.93
C GLU A 267 -6.83 -11.01 -13.50
N THR A 268 -5.94 -10.02 -13.44
CA THR A 268 -6.29 -8.64 -13.03
C THR A 268 -6.77 -7.75 -14.17
N PHE A 269 -6.62 -8.19 -15.42
CA PHE A 269 -7.04 -7.40 -16.57
C PHE A 269 -8.55 -7.35 -16.71
N VAL A 270 -9.11 -6.13 -16.81
CA VAL A 270 -10.53 -5.90 -17.03
C VAL A 270 -10.76 -5.46 -18.47
N LEU A 271 -11.45 -6.29 -19.24
CA LEU A 271 -11.81 -5.98 -20.63
C LEU A 271 -13.06 -5.09 -20.65
N LEU A 272 -12.87 -3.77 -20.78
CA LEU A 272 -13.97 -2.82 -20.79
C LEU A 272 -14.69 -2.75 -22.13
N LYS A 273 -13.96 -2.98 -23.25
CA LYS A 273 -14.50 -2.88 -24.61
C LYS A 273 -13.65 -3.71 -25.57
N ASN A 274 -14.31 -4.45 -26.47
CA ASN A 274 -13.65 -5.19 -27.55
C ASN A 274 -14.55 -5.24 -28.80
N GLU A 275 -14.64 -4.12 -29.50
CA GLU A 275 -15.42 -4.03 -30.75
C GLU A 275 -14.66 -4.69 -31.91
N ASN A 276 -15.39 -5.32 -32.79
CA ASN A 276 -14.86 -6.01 -33.96
C ASN A 276 -13.80 -7.09 -33.66
N ASN A 277 -13.80 -7.63 -32.46
CA ASN A 277 -12.81 -8.63 -32.00
C ASN A 277 -11.36 -8.17 -32.21
N LEU A 278 -11.06 -6.90 -31.92
CA LEU A 278 -9.70 -6.35 -32.01
C LEU A 278 -8.72 -7.10 -31.10
N LEU A 279 -9.18 -7.49 -29.92
CA LEU A 279 -8.38 -8.27 -28.96
C LEU A 279 -8.76 -9.77 -29.02
N PRO A 280 -7.77 -10.69 -28.88
CA PRO A 280 -6.34 -10.43 -28.71
C PRO A 280 -5.68 -9.90 -29.99
N LEU A 281 -4.70 -8.99 -29.83
CA LEU A 281 -3.96 -8.41 -30.95
C LEU A 281 -3.25 -9.49 -31.78
N GLN A 282 -3.33 -9.34 -33.11
CA GLN A 282 -2.58 -10.21 -34.02
C GLN A 282 -1.07 -9.92 -33.90
N ARG A 283 -0.26 -10.96 -33.87
CA ARG A 283 1.20 -10.87 -33.79
C ARG A 283 1.82 -10.68 -35.17
N LYS A 284 1.42 -9.63 -35.90
CA LYS A 284 1.87 -9.32 -37.27
C LYS A 284 1.80 -7.82 -37.53
N GLY A 285 2.45 -7.36 -38.60
CA GLY A 285 2.39 -5.97 -39.04
C GLY A 285 3.16 -5.02 -38.15
N LYS A 286 2.67 -3.79 -38.04
CA LYS A 286 3.27 -2.71 -37.24
C LYS A 286 2.33 -2.30 -36.13
N LEU A 287 2.84 -2.27 -34.90
CA LEU A 287 2.11 -1.77 -33.73
C LEU A 287 2.80 -0.50 -33.24
N ALA A 288 2.04 0.56 -33.09
CA ALA A 288 2.51 1.78 -32.41
C ALA A 288 2.16 1.68 -30.93
N LEU A 289 3.18 1.68 -30.07
CA LEU A 289 3.02 1.82 -28.64
C LEU A 289 3.27 3.29 -28.27
N VAL A 290 2.24 3.98 -27.76
CA VAL A 290 2.33 5.41 -27.40
C VAL A 290 1.91 5.63 -25.95
N GLY A 291 2.39 6.69 -25.35
CA GLY A 291 1.99 7.09 -24.01
C GLY A 291 3.17 7.24 -23.03
N PRO A 292 3.01 8.09 -22.01
CA PRO A 292 4.08 8.40 -21.05
C PRO A 292 4.47 7.19 -20.20
N LEU A 293 3.55 6.23 -19.99
CA LEU A 293 3.78 5.03 -19.19
C LEU A 293 4.23 3.80 -20.01
N ALA A 294 4.35 3.95 -21.33
CA ALA A 294 4.68 2.83 -22.22
C ALA A 294 6.10 2.28 -22.02
N ASN A 295 7.08 3.14 -21.74
CA ASN A 295 8.48 2.76 -21.60
C ASN A 295 9.10 3.30 -20.30
N THR A 296 8.39 3.16 -19.19
CA THR A 296 8.89 3.48 -17.86
C THR A 296 9.15 2.22 -17.05
N LYS A 297 10.22 2.22 -16.27
CA LYS A 297 10.48 1.21 -15.21
C LYS A 297 10.22 1.77 -13.83
N ALA A 298 10.33 3.10 -13.66
CA ALA A 298 10.13 3.77 -12.39
C ALA A 298 8.72 3.58 -11.83
N ASN A 299 7.72 3.52 -12.72
CA ASN A 299 6.30 3.41 -12.34
C ASN A 299 5.80 1.95 -12.19
N MET A 300 6.63 0.94 -12.46
CA MET A 300 6.21 -0.48 -12.38
C MET A 300 6.01 -0.99 -10.95
N PRO A 301 6.85 -0.62 -9.95
CA PRO A 301 6.75 -1.19 -8.60
C PRO A 301 5.65 -0.61 -7.73
N GLY A 302 5.09 0.56 -8.06
CA GLY A 302 4.17 1.30 -7.20
C GLY A 302 4.85 2.21 -6.18
N THR A 303 4.05 2.94 -5.37
CA THR A 303 4.49 4.07 -4.56
C THR A 303 5.50 3.69 -3.47
N TRP A 304 5.21 2.72 -2.63
CA TRP A 304 6.02 2.39 -1.45
C TRP A 304 7.18 1.42 -1.71
N SER A 305 7.59 1.28 -2.97
CA SER A 305 8.66 0.35 -3.38
C SER A 305 10.04 1.03 -3.40
N VAL A 306 10.52 1.50 -2.25
CA VAL A 306 11.77 2.28 -2.12
C VAL A 306 13.04 1.50 -2.46
N ALA A 307 13.01 0.18 -2.37
CA ALA A 307 14.14 -0.70 -2.64
C ALA A 307 14.00 -1.53 -3.93
N ALA A 308 13.06 -1.18 -4.82
CA ALA A 308 12.86 -1.91 -6.07
C ALA A 308 14.05 -1.75 -7.03
N ALA A 309 14.53 -2.86 -7.55
CA ALA A 309 15.63 -2.89 -8.51
C ALA A 309 15.10 -2.94 -9.95
N SER A 310 15.24 -1.85 -10.70
CA SER A 310 14.68 -1.68 -12.05
C SER A 310 15.26 -2.61 -13.13
N ASP A 311 16.35 -3.30 -12.83
CA ASP A 311 16.96 -4.34 -13.69
C ASP A 311 16.23 -5.70 -13.61
N LYS A 312 15.32 -5.87 -12.64
CA LYS A 312 14.59 -7.11 -12.40
C LYS A 312 13.33 -7.28 -13.26
N TYR A 313 12.89 -6.23 -13.92
CA TYR A 313 11.65 -6.25 -14.73
C TYR A 313 11.79 -5.37 -15.98
N ASN A 314 10.94 -5.65 -16.97
CA ASN A 314 10.89 -4.92 -18.23
C ASN A 314 9.80 -3.85 -18.21
N SER A 315 9.98 -2.78 -18.98
CA SER A 315 8.87 -1.91 -19.36
C SER A 315 7.86 -2.63 -20.28
N LEU A 316 6.70 -2.03 -20.49
CA LEU A 316 5.72 -2.55 -21.45
C LEU A 316 6.34 -2.60 -22.87
N TYR A 317 7.08 -1.55 -23.25
CA TYR A 317 7.77 -1.48 -24.54
C TYR A 317 8.79 -2.61 -24.73
N GLU A 318 9.67 -2.83 -23.75
CA GLU A 318 10.66 -3.91 -23.78
C GLU A 318 9.98 -5.28 -23.87
N SER A 319 8.90 -5.50 -23.09
CA SER A 319 8.14 -6.75 -23.10
C SER A 319 7.45 -7.00 -24.43
N MET A 320 6.86 -5.97 -25.04
CA MET A 320 6.22 -6.08 -26.36
C MET A 320 7.26 -6.40 -27.44
N LYS A 321 8.40 -5.70 -27.44
CA LYS A 321 9.50 -6.00 -28.40
C LYS A 321 9.98 -7.44 -28.30
N GLN A 322 10.19 -7.94 -27.08
CA GLN A 322 10.63 -9.33 -26.87
C GLN A 322 9.58 -10.34 -27.34
N SER A 323 8.32 -10.11 -26.97
CA SER A 323 7.22 -11.01 -27.30
C SER A 323 6.89 -11.08 -28.79
N LEU A 324 7.14 -10.00 -29.52
CA LEU A 324 6.81 -9.83 -30.94
C LEU A 324 8.04 -9.97 -31.86
N ALA A 325 9.22 -10.24 -31.31
CA ALA A 325 10.44 -10.39 -32.10
C ALA A 325 10.27 -11.40 -33.25
N GLY A 326 10.63 -10.98 -34.46
CA GLY A 326 10.48 -11.79 -35.70
C GLY A 326 9.02 -12.00 -36.18
N LYS A 327 8.03 -11.36 -35.53
CA LYS A 327 6.59 -11.50 -35.88
C LYS A 327 5.94 -10.19 -36.25
N ALA A 328 6.22 -9.11 -35.51
CA ALA A 328 5.67 -7.79 -35.73
C ALA A 328 6.70 -6.73 -35.35
N GLU A 329 6.58 -5.56 -35.97
CA GLU A 329 7.38 -4.37 -35.63
C GLU A 329 6.67 -3.57 -34.53
N VAL A 330 7.41 -3.14 -33.48
CA VAL A 330 6.91 -2.27 -32.43
C VAL A 330 7.57 -0.91 -32.55
N LEU A 331 6.79 0.07 -33.00
CA LEU A 331 7.16 1.49 -33.01
C LEU A 331 6.82 2.11 -31.66
N TYR A 332 7.55 3.13 -31.23
CA TYR A 332 7.33 3.78 -29.94
C TYR A 332 7.43 5.29 -30.04
N ALA A 333 6.53 5.99 -29.33
CA ALA A 333 6.62 7.42 -29.03
C ALA A 333 6.08 7.70 -27.63
N LYS A 334 6.72 8.60 -26.88
CA LYS A 334 6.25 8.99 -25.53
C LYS A 334 4.88 9.68 -25.57
N GLY A 335 4.66 10.56 -26.54
CA GLY A 335 3.39 11.24 -26.83
C GLY A 335 3.05 12.39 -25.91
N SER A 336 3.36 12.30 -24.61
CA SER A 336 3.17 13.38 -23.63
C SER A 336 4.08 13.17 -22.42
N ASN A 337 4.24 14.18 -21.60
CA ASN A 337 4.68 14.03 -20.22
C ASN A 337 3.50 13.55 -19.32
N LEU A 338 3.78 13.20 -18.08
CA LEU A 338 2.75 12.71 -17.14
C LEU A 338 1.73 13.81 -16.82
N MET A 339 2.21 15.05 -16.63
CA MET A 339 1.36 16.22 -16.43
C MET A 339 1.67 17.29 -17.48
N TYR A 340 0.66 18.09 -17.82
CA TYR A 340 0.84 19.24 -18.71
C TYR A 340 1.72 20.31 -18.06
N ASP A 341 1.45 20.61 -16.78
CA ASP A 341 2.18 21.60 -16.00
C ASP A 341 3.45 21.01 -15.39
N ALA A 342 4.60 21.58 -15.73
CA ALA A 342 5.91 21.08 -15.29
C ALA A 342 6.14 21.27 -13.78
N GLN A 343 5.60 22.35 -13.19
CA GLN A 343 5.75 22.61 -11.77
C GLN A 343 4.92 21.59 -10.96
N ARG A 344 3.67 21.36 -11.37
CA ARG A 344 2.82 20.35 -10.74
C ARG A 344 3.38 18.94 -10.87
N GLU A 345 4.00 18.62 -12.02
CA GLU A 345 4.67 17.33 -12.19
C GLU A 345 5.85 17.16 -11.22
N ALA A 346 6.65 18.23 -11.05
CA ALA A 346 7.76 18.23 -10.10
C ALA A 346 7.29 18.14 -8.63
N GLU A 347 6.17 18.78 -8.29
CA GLU A 347 5.58 18.72 -6.94
C GLU A 347 4.92 17.36 -6.64
N ALA A 348 4.40 16.67 -7.66
CA ALA A 348 3.76 15.37 -7.52
C ALA A 348 4.77 14.21 -7.46
N THR A 349 6.06 14.44 -7.78
CA THR A 349 7.11 13.42 -7.72
C THR A 349 7.79 13.39 -6.36
N MET A 350 7.33 12.52 -5.46
CA MET A 350 7.88 12.38 -4.10
C MET A 350 9.34 11.89 -4.12
N PHE A 351 9.69 11.00 -5.05
CA PHE A 351 11.01 10.36 -5.11
C PHE A 351 11.82 10.69 -6.37
N GLY A 352 11.31 11.57 -7.24
CA GLY A 352 11.99 12.02 -8.46
C GLY A 352 12.36 10.89 -9.44
N ARG A 353 11.57 9.83 -9.50
CA ARG A 353 11.89 8.60 -10.23
C ARG A 353 11.72 8.71 -11.75
N GLU A 354 10.83 9.58 -12.21
CA GLU A 354 10.59 9.78 -13.64
C GLU A 354 11.02 11.17 -14.05
N MET A 355 11.88 11.25 -15.06
CA MET A 355 12.32 12.54 -15.58
C MET A 355 11.39 13.04 -16.68
N ARG A 356 10.97 14.31 -16.56
CA ARG A 356 10.21 15.01 -17.59
C ARG A 356 11.01 15.10 -18.88
N ASP A 357 10.37 14.79 -20.01
CA ASP A 357 10.95 15.07 -21.32
C ASP A 357 10.98 16.59 -21.55
N PRO A 358 12.12 17.19 -21.93
CA PRO A 358 12.25 18.64 -22.09
C PRO A 358 11.54 19.19 -23.33
N ARG A 359 11.14 18.34 -24.27
CA ARG A 359 10.43 18.74 -25.48
C ARG A 359 9.05 19.33 -25.14
N SER A 360 8.54 20.19 -26.00
CA SER A 360 7.19 20.74 -25.86
C SER A 360 6.11 19.65 -26.01
N ALA A 361 4.93 19.95 -25.48
CA ALA A 361 3.79 19.03 -25.62
C ALA A 361 3.43 18.79 -27.10
N GLN A 362 3.62 19.81 -27.97
CA GLN A 362 3.34 19.70 -29.39
C GLN A 362 4.34 18.76 -30.08
N GLU A 363 5.65 18.90 -29.80
CA GLU A 363 6.67 18.01 -30.38
C GLU A 363 6.46 16.55 -30.00
N LEU A 364 6.09 16.29 -28.74
CA LEU A 364 5.77 14.93 -28.28
C LEU A 364 4.52 14.36 -28.96
N LEU A 365 3.49 15.19 -29.15
CA LEU A 365 2.27 14.81 -29.84
C LEU A 365 2.52 14.54 -31.32
N ASP A 366 3.26 15.40 -32.00
CA ASP A 366 3.59 15.26 -33.42
C ASP A 366 4.40 13.97 -33.69
N GLU A 367 5.35 13.64 -32.81
CA GLU A 367 6.07 12.36 -32.87
C GLU A 367 5.10 11.19 -32.73
N ALA A 368 4.19 11.22 -31.74
CA ALA A 368 3.22 10.15 -31.53
C ALA A 368 2.26 9.99 -32.73
N LEU A 369 1.79 11.07 -33.30
CA LEU A 369 0.96 11.06 -34.51
C LEU A 369 1.74 10.50 -35.71
N SER A 370 3.00 10.89 -35.87
CA SER A 370 3.86 10.34 -36.94
C SER A 370 4.06 8.83 -36.80
N VAL A 371 4.33 8.35 -35.57
CA VAL A 371 4.50 6.92 -35.29
C VAL A 371 3.18 6.16 -35.49
N ALA A 372 2.07 6.71 -34.99
CA ALA A 372 0.75 6.11 -35.11
C ALA A 372 0.30 5.96 -36.58
N SER A 373 0.61 6.95 -37.44
CA SER A 373 0.25 6.91 -38.86
C SER A 373 0.94 5.81 -39.66
N GLN A 374 2.01 5.23 -39.14
CA GLN A 374 2.76 4.16 -39.79
C GLN A 374 2.33 2.76 -39.33
N ALA A 375 1.41 2.68 -38.35
CA ALA A 375 1.05 1.42 -37.71
C ALA A 375 -0.34 0.92 -38.13
N ASP A 376 -0.51 -0.41 -38.11
CA ASP A 376 -1.78 -1.07 -38.33
C ASP A 376 -2.67 -1.02 -37.08
N VAL A 377 -2.05 -0.97 -35.91
CA VAL A 377 -2.73 -0.92 -34.58
C VAL A 377 -1.98 0.01 -33.63
N ILE A 378 -2.74 0.79 -32.89
CA ILE A 378 -2.21 1.70 -31.86
C ILE A 378 -2.53 1.11 -30.48
N VAL A 379 -1.51 1.03 -29.63
CA VAL A 379 -1.63 0.69 -28.21
C VAL A 379 -1.25 1.94 -27.41
N ALA A 380 -2.21 2.54 -26.71
CA ALA A 380 -1.99 3.70 -25.86
C ALA A 380 -1.85 3.26 -24.39
N ALA A 381 -0.66 3.44 -23.82
CA ALA A 381 -0.39 3.21 -22.41
C ALA A 381 -0.56 4.51 -21.62
N VAL A 382 -1.76 4.69 -21.08
CA VAL A 382 -2.18 5.90 -20.36
C VAL A 382 -2.55 5.57 -18.92
N GLY A 383 -2.46 6.54 -18.03
CA GLY A 383 -2.78 6.39 -16.62
C GLY A 383 -2.01 7.39 -15.77
N GLU A 384 -2.02 7.17 -14.47
CA GLU A 384 -1.29 7.95 -13.48
C GLU A 384 0.03 7.28 -13.13
N SER A 385 1.01 8.08 -12.65
CA SER A 385 2.28 7.53 -12.16
C SER A 385 2.13 6.94 -10.77
N SER A 386 3.08 6.10 -10.38
CA SER A 386 3.14 5.53 -9.03
C SER A 386 3.33 6.57 -7.92
N GLU A 387 3.69 7.80 -8.27
CA GLU A 387 3.95 8.90 -7.34
C GLU A 387 2.77 9.89 -7.22
N MET A 388 1.76 9.74 -8.07
CA MET A 388 0.50 10.52 -8.00
C MET A 388 -0.47 9.90 -6.99
N SER A 389 0.03 9.52 -5.83
CA SER A 389 -0.66 8.80 -4.78
C SER A 389 -0.56 9.60 -3.48
N GLY A 390 -1.67 10.14 -2.97
CA GLY A 390 -1.72 10.88 -1.72
C GLY A 390 -1.61 12.39 -1.82
#